data_447c71b6402a6e846e5cf446074d5f47
#
_entry.id   447c71b6402a6e846e5cf446074d5f47
#
_cell.length_a   1.000
_cell.length_b   1.000
_cell.length_c   1.000
_cell.angle_alpha   90.00
_cell.angle_beta   90.00
_cell.angle_gamma   90.00
#
_symmetry.space_group_name_H-M   'P 1'
#
loop_
_entity.id
_entity.type
_entity.pdbx_description
1 polymer ?
#
loop_
_entity_poly.entity_id
_entity_poly.type
_entity_poly.pdbx_seq_one_letter_code
_entity_poly.pdbx_strand_id
1 'polypeptide(L)'
;MKTQVVKGRPLSWQHVAGVFALQIAGLMVAAWIFRDAINPDGVAYLQIALHYVQGQTGLAISGHWGPMLSWLLAPLLTAGLPPLAAARMVMALSAVIFLLGCRRIFDRAKLGELFYWGLWTMALLSILWSVEWITPDLLLAGVVLFAFAEMLDSAWYLRPGTAFGSGLWWGLAFLVKAAALPLGILTCLGMALLWWRKNPAARREIARGAGLTLAGMILLAGPWVAVLTRHYGKLTVSASASHNHALVGPSVVNLVDLLDEGFRPLEKGRITIWEDPPLPCPDWSPWENWRNAAHQIRVMANNTPIVLYILTRISVVFPLLAAAALVRRERFLTYPDDGAHRLWFLLPVAALGFIYLPNYLMVEELRYFYAAAPLLFVGGAALLLRHGPFWRPAKRRWAALLLAGSLLIPALARSEFYSGQTRLSGRCGEFLAHRIARAGLAAPMAGSGWFAGGRAGLYAAYFLGQPWLGDELPPRAADYKSSRAGLIVVRRKSEIAQELAQDASFRNLDGLLFSSEESKTFPLQVFGRKAQ
;
A
#
# COMPACT_ATOMS: atom_id res chain seq x y z
N MET A 1 9.93 34.96 -31.80
CA MET A 1 10.10 35.39 -30.41
C MET A 1 10.98 34.33 -29.72
N LYS A 2 12.24 34.67 -29.44
CA LYS A 2 13.17 33.79 -28.68
C LYS A 2 12.65 33.76 -27.25
N THR A 3 12.12 32.62 -26.83
CA THR A 3 11.75 32.36 -25.43
C THR A 3 13.02 32.42 -24.59
N GLN A 4 13.20 33.48 -23.80
CA GLN A 4 14.22 33.49 -22.75
C GLN A 4 13.91 32.32 -21.79
N VAL A 5 14.72 31.27 -21.86
CA VAL A 5 14.78 30.23 -20.84
C VAL A 5 15.19 30.93 -19.54
N VAL A 6 14.24 31.10 -18.63
CA VAL A 6 14.54 31.56 -17.28
C VAL A 6 15.44 30.48 -16.66
N LYS A 7 16.75 30.72 -16.69
CA LYS A 7 17.72 29.91 -15.94
C LYS A 7 17.34 30.03 -14.45
N GLY A 8 16.57 29.08 -13.92
CA GLY A 8 16.31 28.99 -12.50
C GLY A 8 17.63 29.00 -11.74
N ARG A 9 17.69 29.70 -10.62
CA ARG A 9 18.82 29.63 -9.70
C ARG A 9 19.11 28.16 -9.39
N PRO A 10 20.39 27.72 -9.36
CA PRO A 10 20.72 26.35 -9.01
C PRO A 10 20.10 26.04 -7.64
N LEU A 11 19.47 24.86 -7.55
CA LEU A 11 18.84 24.37 -6.32
C LEU A 11 19.90 24.35 -5.21
N SER A 12 19.72 25.17 -4.17
CA SER A 12 20.68 25.16 -3.07
C SER A 12 20.49 23.85 -2.31
N TRP A 13 21.58 23.08 -2.18
CA TRP A 13 21.58 21.81 -1.42
C TRP A 13 21.12 22.01 0.02
N GLN A 14 21.35 23.18 0.60
CA GLN A 14 20.94 23.55 1.95
C GLN A 14 19.43 23.55 2.13
N HIS A 15 18.66 24.06 1.15
CA HIS A 15 17.20 24.02 1.19
C HIS A 15 16.68 22.58 1.07
N VAL A 16 17.28 21.76 0.21
CA VAL A 16 16.91 20.34 0.09
C VAL A 16 17.21 19.62 1.41
N ALA A 17 18.40 19.81 1.98
CA ALA A 17 18.75 19.23 3.28
C ALA A 17 17.79 19.69 4.39
N GLY A 18 17.39 20.98 4.39
CA GLY A 18 16.40 21.52 5.32
C GLY A 18 15.05 20.81 5.23
N VAL A 19 14.55 20.53 4.01
CA VAL A 19 13.29 19.78 3.82
C VAL A 19 13.40 18.38 4.41
N PHE A 20 14.51 17.66 4.14
CA PHE A 20 14.74 16.32 4.69
C PHE A 20 14.88 16.33 6.21
N ALA A 21 15.59 17.31 6.78
CA ALA A 21 15.75 17.44 8.23
C ALA A 21 14.39 17.64 8.92
N LEU A 22 13.54 18.50 8.36
CA LEU A 22 12.18 18.73 8.87
C LEU A 22 11.26 17.53 8.66
N GLN A 23 11.39 16.82 7.52
CA GLN A 23 10.70 15.54 7.33
C GLN A 23 11.08 14.55 8.43
N ILE A 24 12.38 14.35 8.70
CA ILE A 24 12.86 13.42 9.73
C ILE A 24 12.32 13.83 11.11
N ALA A 25 12.39 15.12 11.46
CA ALA A 25 11.81 15.61 12.71
C ALA A 25 10.29 15.33 12.81
N GLY A 26 9.55 15.61 11.72
CA GLY A 26 8.12 15.31 11.65
C GLY A 26 7.81 13.82 11.76
N LEU A 27 8.62 12.95 11.14
CA LEU A 27 8.50 11.50 11.24
C LEU A 27 8.76 10.99 12.65
N MET A 28 9.75 11.55 13.37
CA MET A 28 10.00 11.19 14.78
C MET A 28 8.80 11.55 15.66
N VAL A 29 8.26 12.75 15.50
CA VAL A 29 7.06 13.20 16.24
C VAL A 29 5.85 12.31 15.91
N ALA A 30 5.62 12.06 14.63
CA ALA A 30 4.52 11.21 14.17
C ALA A 30 4.67 9.77 14.68
N ALA A 31 5.87 9.18 14.61
CA ALA A 31 6.15 7.85 15.14
C ALA A 31 5.89 7.77 16.66
N TRP A 32 6.24 8.81 17.41
CA TRP A 32 5.96 8.85 18.84
C TRP A 32 4.46 8.98 19.16
N ILE A 33 3.73 9.85 18.43
CA ILE A 33 2.29 10.04 18.62
C ILE A 33 1.52 8.76 18.29
N PHE A 34 1.91 8.07 17.19
CA PHE A 34 1.22 6.88 16.66
C PHE A 34 1.94 5.56 17.00
N ARG A 35 2.75 5.54 18.08
CA ARG A 35 3.53 4.36 18.47
C ARG A 35 2.69 3.10 18.72
N ASP A 36 1.43 3.27 19.13
CA ASP A 36 0.49 2.19 19.46
C ASP A 36 -0.40 1.80 18.27
N ALA A 37 -0.29 2.50 17.14
CA ALA A 37 -1.13 2.23 15.97
C ALA A 37 -0.67 0.95 15.25
N ILE A 38 -1.61 0.05 14.99
CA ILE A 38 -1.42 -1.22 14.29
C ILE A 38 -2.61 -1.48 13.37
N ASN A 39 -2.39 -2.24 12.32
CA ASN A 39 -3.42 -2.67 11.38
C ASN A 39 -3.24 -4.18 11.06
N PRO A 40 -4.25 -4.87 10.50
CA PRO A 40 -4.18 -6.30 10.24
C PRO A 40 -3.00 -6.71 9.34
N ASP A 41 -2.75 -5.97 8.25
CA ASP A 41 -1.58 -6.21 7.38
C ASP A 41 -0.27 -6.07 8.17
N GLY A 42 -0.20 -5.09 9.09
CA GLY A 42 0.95 -4.88 9.96
C GLY A 42 1.22 -6.06 10.88
N VAL A 43 0.17 -6.72 11.40
CA VAL A 43 0.29 -7.97 12.16
C VAL A 43 0.94 -9.04 11.31
N ALA A 44 0.46 -9.25 10.07
CA ALA A 44 1.02 -10.25 9.17
C ALA A 44 2.50 -9.99 8.86
N TYR A 45 2.88 -8.76 8.50
CA TYR A 45 4.28 -8.41 8.22
C TYR A 45 5.20 -8.59 9.43
N LEU A 46 4.74 -8.21 10.62
CA LEU A 46 5.49 -8.37 11.87
C LEU A 46 5.67 -9.86 12.23
N GLN A 47 4.63 -10.68 12.06
CA GLN A 47 4.73 -12.13 12.29
C GLN A 47 5.67 -12.81 11.30
N ILE A 48 5.57 -12.50 10.02
CA ILE A 48 6.51 -12.99 9.00
C ILE A 48 7.95 -12.59 9.36
N ALA A 49 8.17 -11.36 9.83
CA ALA A 49 9.50 -10.91 10.26
C ALA A 49 9.98 -11.70 11.50
N LEU A 50 9.11 -11.99 12.46
CA LEU A 50 9.43 -12.80 13.62
C LEU A 50 9.77 -14.25 13.22
N HIS A 51 9.08 -14.83 12.23
CA HIS A 51 9.43 -16.15 11.70
C HIS A 51 10.85 -16.16 11.11
N TYR A 52 11.27 -15.10 10.39
CA TYR A 52 12.66 -14.97 9.95
C TYR A 52 13.64 -14.92 11.14
N VAL A 53 13.36 -14.14 12.17
CA VAL A 53 14.20 -14.03 13.38
C VAL A 53 14.32 -15.36 14.12
N GLN A 54 13.24 -16.14 14.16
CA GLN A 54 13.18 -17.45 14.82
C GLN A 54 13.73 -18.59 13.97
N GLY A 55 14.18 -18.33 12.73
CA GLY A 55 14.66 -19.36 11.81
C GLY A 55 13.56 -20.25 11.22
N GLN A 56 12.29 -19.88 11.39
CA GLN A 56 11.12 -20.61 10.88
C GLN A 56 10.86 -20.24 9.41
N THR A 57 11.85 -20.49 8.54
CA THR A 57 11.85 -20.02 7.14
C THR A 57 10.63 -20.49 6.35
N GLY A 58 10.10 -21.68 6.62
CA GLY A 58 8.86 -22.18 5.98
C GLY A 58 7.66 -21.28 6.24
N LEU A 59 7.48 -20.82 7.49
CA LEU A 59 6.39 -19.90 7.88
C LEU A 59 6.63 -18.47 7.42
N ALA A 60 7.90 -18.11 7.19
CA ALA A 60 8.28 -16.77 6.72
C ALA A 60 8.07 -16.55 5.22
N ILE A 61 7.85 -17.62 4.43
CA ILE A 61 7.55 -17.53 3.01
C ILE A 61 6.05 -17.31 2.83
N SER A 62 5.68 -16.21 2.16
CA SER A 62 4.31 -15.92 1.78
C SER A 62 4.26 -15.44 0.33
N GLY A 63 3.37 -16.02 -0.45
CA GLY A 63 3.10 -15.56 -1.82
C GLY A 63 2.15 -14.37 -1.87
N HIS A 64 1.48 -14.09 -0.77
CA HIS A 64 0.57 -12.94 -0.66
C HIS A 64 1.33 -11.63 -0.41
N TRP A 65 2.35 -11.66 0.45
CA TRP A 65 3.10 -10.49 0.85
C TRP A 65 4.48 -10.43 0.18
N GLY A 66 4.87 -9.24 -0.30
CA GLY A 66 6.25 -9.02 -0.73
C GLY A 66 7.20 -9.12 0.47
N PRO A 67 8.38 -9.76 0.33
CA PRO A 67 9.25 -10.06 1.45
C PRO A 67 9.98 -8.84 2.03
N MET A 68 10.14 -7.77 1.25
CA MET A 68 11.03 -6.65 1.57
C MET A 68 10.68 -5.97 2.89
N LEU A 69 9.39 -5.74 3.20
CA LEU A 69 9.00 -5.07 4.44
C LEU A 69 9.41 -5.92 5.66
N SER A 70 9.15 -7.22 5.63
CA SER A 70 9.54 -8.15 6.69
C SER A 70 11.06 -8.32 6.78
N TRP A 71 11.79 -8.26 5.65
CA TRP A 71 13.25 -8.27 5.66
C TRP A 71 13.86 -7.01 6.29
N LEU A 72 13.21 -5.85 6.14
CA LEU A 72 13.65 -4.62 6.82
C LEU A 72 13.30 -4.62 8.31
N LEU A 73 12.22 -5.30 8.70
CA LEU A 73 11.82 -5.44 10.10
C LEU A 73 12.69 -6.43 10.86
N ALA A 74 13.04 -7.57 10.25
CA ALA A 74 13.74 -8.66 10.93
C ALA A 74 15.06 -8.24 11.61
N PRO A 75 15.97 -7.46 11.01
CA PRO A 75 17.21 -7.00 11.68
C PRO A 75 16.92 -6.15 12.92
N LEU A 76 15.90 -5.30 12.88
CA LEU A 76 15.52 -4.46 14.01
C LEU A 76 14.96 -5.29 15.17
N LEU A 77 14.16 -6.30 14.84
CA LEU A 77 13.64 -7.27 15.82
C LEU A 77 14.76 -8.12 16.42
N THR A 78 15.73 -8.55 15.60
CA THR A 78 16.93 -9.27 16.07
C THR A 78 17.76 -8.39 17.02
N ALA A 79 17.80 -7.07 16.79
CA ALA A 79 18.45 -6.11 17.67
C ALA A 79 17.65 -5.83 18.97
N GLY A 80 16.51 -6.49 19.18
CA GLY A 80 15.70 -6.39 20.39
C GLY A 80 14.73 -5.20 20.41
N LEU A 81 14.50 -4.52 19.29
CA LEU A 81 13.51 -3.45 19.25
C LEU A 81 12.08 -4.02 19.41
N PRO A 82 11.21 -3.35 20.17
CA PRO A 82 9.79 -3.70 20.20
C PRO A 82 9.17 -3.68 18.81
N PRO A 83 8.30 -4.65 18.46
CA PRO A 83 7.79 -4.81 17.10
C PRO A 83 7.16 -3.55 16.49
N LEU A 84 6.34 -2.82 17.25
CA LEU A 84 5.73 -1.58 16.76
C LEU A 84 6.75 -0.45 16.57
N ALA A 85 7.79 -0.38 17.42
CA ALA A 85 8.88 0.58 17.25
C ALA A 85 9.67 0.29 15.97
N ALA A 86 10.01 -0.99 15.72
CA ALA A 86 10.65 -1.43 14.49
C ALA A 86 9.78 -1.07 13.26
N ALA A 87 8.46 -1.30 13.33
CA ALA A 87 7.54 -0.94 12.27
C ALA A 87 7.54 0.58 12.02
N ARG A 88 7.50 1.42 13.05
CA ARG A 88 7.57 2.90 12.88
C ARG A 88 8.87 3.35 12.23
N MET A 89 10.00 2.74 12.59
CA MET A 89 11.30 3.03 11.96
C MET A 89 11.31 2.65 10.47
N VAL A 90 10.79 1.48 10.11
CA VAL A 90 10.72 1.04 8.70
C VAL A 90 9.76 1.91 7.90
N MET A 91 8.62 2.32 8.48
CA MET A 91 7.70 3.25 7.82
C MET A 91 8.31 4.64 7.64
N ALA A 92 9.08 5.13 8.61
CA ALA A 92 9.84 6.39 8.48
C ALA A 92 10.91 6.29 7.38
N LEU A 93 11.66 5.18 7.33
CA LEU A 93 12.61 4.90 6.23
C LEU A 93 11.89 4.90 4.87
N SER A 94 10.71 4.28 4.79
CA SER A 94 9.88 4.25 3.58
C SER A 94 9.49 5.66 3.12
N ALA A 95 9.15 6.55 4.06
CA ALA A 95 8.84 7.95 3.78
C ALA A 95 10.06 8.73 3.25
N VAL A 96 11.25 8.47 3.79
CA VAL A 96 12.50 9.09 3.29
C VAL A 96 12.82 8.60 1.87
N ILE A 97 12.69 7.28 1.62
CA ILE A 97 12.89 6.70 0.28
C ILE A 97 11.88 7.27 -0.73
N PHE A 98 10.62 7.44 -0.32
CA PHE A 98 9.59 8.08 -1.14
C PHE A 98 9.99 9.52 -1.51
N LEU A 99 10.43 10.34 -0.55
CA LEU A 99 10.84 11.72 -0.81
C LEU A 99 12.07 11.80 -1.73
N LEU A 100 13.03 10.87 -1.58
CA LEU A 100 14.16 10.75 -2.49
C LEU A 100 13.71 10.41 -3.93
N GLY A 101 12.75 9.51 -4.08
CA GLY A 101 12.12 9.19 -5.36
C GLY A 101 11.40 10.39 -5.97
N CYS A 102 10.64 11.14 -5.17
CA CYS A 102 9.99 12.38 -5.58
C CYS A 102 11.01 13.41 -6.08
N ARG A 103 12.10 13.59 -5.34
CA ARG A 103 13.20 14.47 -5.75
C ARG A 103 13.74 14.10 -7.13
N ARG A 104 13.99 12.80 -7.39
CA ARG A 104 14.46 12.32 -8.70
C ARG A 104 13.48 12.67 -9.83
N ILE A 105 12.18 12.50 -9.62
CA ILE A 105 11.14 12.87 -10.58
C ILE A 105 11.14 14.40 -10.83
N PHE A 106 11.24 15.20 -9.76
CA PHE A 106 11.24 16.66 -9.87
C PHE A 106 12.50 17.23 -10.54
N ASP A 107 13.66 16.60 -10.30
CA ASP A 107 14.90 16.93 -11.01
C ASP A 107 14.75 16.66 -12.52
N ARG A 108 14.13 15.54 -12.90
CA ARG A 108 13.82 15.22 -14.31
C ARG A 108 12.81 16.20 -14.92
N ALA A 109 11.81 16.60 -14.14
CA ALA A 109 10.77 17.51 -14.57
C ALA A 109 11.21 18.99 -14.68
N LYS A 110 12.40 19.34 -14.18
CA LYS A 110 12.96 20.72 -14.22
C LYS A 110 11.96 21.79 -13.72
N LEU A 111 11.34 21.55 -12.58
CA LEU A 111 10.22 22.34 -12.04
C LEU A 111 10.57 23.79 -11.67
N GLY A 112 11.85 24.20 -11.72
CA GLY A 112 12.28 25.54 -11.34
C GLY A 112 11.90 25.90 -9.89
N GLU A 113 11.25 27.05 -9.70
CA GLU A 113 10.81 27.51 -8.36
C GLU A 113 9.76 26.61 -7.71
N LEU A 114 8.98 25.84 -8.51
CA LEU A 114 7.97 24.90 -8.01
C LEU A 114 8.58 23.62 -7.42
N PHE A 115 9.87 23.38 -7.62
CA PHE A 115 10.57 22.22 -7.06
C PHE A 115 10.45 22.15 -5.53
N TYR A 116 10.68 23.28 -4.85
CA TYR A 116 10.59 23.30 -3.38
C TYR A 116 9.17 23.12 -2.88
N TRP A 117 8.20 23.73 -3.55
CA TRP A 117 6.77 23.51 -3.24
C TRP A 117 6.39 22.04 -3.36
N GLY A 118 6.85 21.39 -4.45
CA GLY A 118 6.65 19.96 -4.63
C GLY A 118 7.32 19.13 -3.53
N LEU A 119 8.58 19.42 -3.23
CA LEU A 119 9.35 18.65 -2.25
C LEU A 119 8.75 18.79 -0.84
N TRP A 120 8.34 20.00 -0.42
CA TRP A 120 7.62 20.23 0.82
C TRP A 120 6.29 19.48 0.88
N THR A 121 5.50 19.56 -0.21
CA THR A 121 4.22 18.86 -0.30
C THR A 121 4.41 17.35 -0.12
N MET A 122 5.39 16.75 -0.80
CA MET A 122 5.68 15.33 -0.71
C MET A 122 6.26 14.94 0.65
N ALA A 123 7.05 15.80 1.29
CA ALA A 123 7.54 15.57 2.64
C ALA A 123 6.37 15.47 3.64
N LEU A 124 5.43 16.42 3.61
CA LEU A 124 4.25 16.41 4.47
C LEU A 124 3.34 15.20 4.20
N LEU A 125 3.07 14.89 2.92
CA LEU A 125 2.30 13.69 2.54
C LEU A 125 2.94 12.41 3.08
N SER A 126 4.26 12.28 2.96
CA SER A 126 4.97 11.09 3.39
C SER A 126 4.94 10.90 4.91
N ILE A 127 4.93 11.99 5.70
CA ILE A 127 4.74 11.94 7.15
C ILE A 127 3.34 11.41 7.47
N LEU A 128 2.29 11.94 6.84
CA LEU A 128 0.91 11.49 7.05
C LEU A 128 0.74 10.01 6.70
N TRP A 129 1.20 9.61 5.50
CA TRP A 129 1.05 8.24 5.02
C TRP A 129 1.89 7.21 5.81
N SER A 130 2.99 7.62 6.42
CA SER A 130 3.83 6.73 7.24
C SER A 130 3.15 6.22 8.51
N VAL A 131 2.11 6.90 8.98
CA VAL A 131 1.40 6.55 10.23
C VAL A 131 0.01 5.94 9.99
N GLU A 132 -0.53 6.02 8.77
CA GLU A 132 -1.85 5.45 8.45
C GLU A 132 -1.84 3.92 8.58
N TRP A 133 -0.89 3.26 7.91
CA TRP A 133 -0.82 1.81 7.80
C TRP A 133 0.62 1.30 7.88
N ILE A 134 0.82 0.17 8.54
CA ILE A 134 2.07 -0.62 8.44
C ILE A 134 1.92 -1.50 7.20
N THR A 135 2.34 -0.97 6.04
CA THR A 135 2.24 -1.66 4.74
C THR A 135 3.38 -1.23 3.81
N PRO A 136 3.71 -2.01 2.79
CA PRO A 136 4.83 -1.70 1.90
C PRO A 136 4.53 -0.59 0.89
N ASP A 137 3.30 -0.05 0.83
CA ASP A 137 2.86 0.81 -0.28
C ASP A 137 3.65 2.11 -0.41
N LEU A 138 4.05 2.72 0.73
CA LEU A 138 4.86 3.93 0.70
C LEU A 138 6.30 3.64 0.23
N LEU A 139 6.87 2.50 0.66
CA LEU A 139 8.17 2.02 0.18
C LEU A 139 8.11 1.71 -1.31
N LEU A 140 7.05 1.01 -1.75
CA LEU A 140 6.80 0.72 -3.16
C LEU A 140 6.76 2.00 -3.98
N ALA A 141 5.98 2.99 -3.55
CA ALA A 141 5.88 4.27 -4.24
C ALA A 141 7.26 4.92 -4.41
N GLY A 142 8.09 4.93 -3.36
CA GLY A 142 9.44 5.46 -3.43
C GLY A 142 10.31 4.73 -4.46
N VAL A 143 10.36 3.40 -4.40
CA VAL A 143 11.19 2.57 -5.31
C VAL A 143 10.71 2.69 -6.77
N VAL A 144 9.40 2.67 -7.00
CA VAL A 144 8.80 2.83 -8.34
C VAL A 144 9.14 4.20 -8.94
N LEU A 145 9.21 5.26 -8.13
CA LEU A 145 9.60 6.59 -8.61
C LEU A 145 11.05 6.65 -9.10
N PHE A 146 11.97 5.88 -8.50
CA PHE A 146 13.34 5.74 -9.05
C PHE A 146 13.30 5.05 -10.41
N ALA A 147 12.56 3.96 -10.56
CA ALA A 147 12.42 3.27 -11.82
C ALA A 147 11.81 4.18 -12.91
N PHE A 148 10.75 4.91 -12.58
CA PHE A 148 10.16 5.90 -13.48
C PHE A 148 11.16 7.01 -13.86
N ALA A 149 11.89 7.57 -12.90
CA ALA A 149 12.84 8.64 -13.16
C ALA A 149 13.95 8.23 -14.15
N GLU A 150 14.41 6.98 -14.08
CA GLU A 150 15.40 6.47 -15.05
C GLU A 150 14.77 6.27 -16.44
N MET A 151 13.58 5.68 -16.53
CA MET A 151 12.92 5.38 -17.80
C MET A 151 12.33 6.62 -18.48
N LEU A 152 12.05 7.67 -17.72
CA LEU A 152 11.60 8.97 -18.27
C LEU A 152 12.74 9.80 -18.90
N ASP A 153 13.98 9.36 -18.75
CA ASP A 153 15.10 9.93 -19.53
C ASP A 153 14.95 9.54 -21.01
N SER A 154 14.96 10.54 -21.89
CA SER A 154 14.84 10.33 -23.33
C SER A 154 15.94 9.46 -23.93
N ALA A 155 17.07 9.33 -23.23
CA ALA A 155 18.24 8.55 -23.62
C ALA A 155 18.40 7.25 -22.79
N TRP A 156 17.38 6.83 -22.02
CA TRP A 156 17.49 5.65 -21.16
C TRP A 156 17.93 4.39 -21.92
N TYR A 157 17.41 4.20 -23.13
CA TYR A 157 17.72 3.04 -23.98
C TYR A 157 19.10 3.12 -24.64
N LEU A 158 19.70 4.32 -24.75
CA LEU A 158 21.06 4.49 -25.31
C LEU A 158 22.15 4.17 -24.28
N ARG A 159 21.82 4.15 -22.99
CA ARG A 159 22.75 3.91 -21.89
C ARG A 159 22.48 2.53 -21.28
N PRO A 160 23.27 1.50 -21.61
CA PRO A 160 23.04 0.14 -21.10
C PRO A 160 22.93 0.05 -19.58
N GLY A 161 23.79 0.79 -18.86
CA GLY A 161 23.76 0.84 -17.38
C GLY A 161 22.47 1.45 -16.83
N THR A 162 21.95 2.53 -17.45
CA THR A 162 20.67 3.14 -17.05
C THR A 162 19.49 2.21 -17.33
N ALA A 163 19.46 1.58 -18.50
CA ALA A 163 18.42 0.62 -18.86
C ALA A 163 18.41 -0.58 -17.90
N PHE A 164 19.57 -1.19 -17.64
CA PHE A 164 19.70 -2.30 -16.70
C PHE A 164 19.36 -1.88 -15.27
N GLY A 165 19.86 -0.71 -14.82
CA GLY A 165 19.59 -0.14 -13.49
C GLY A 165 18.11 0.15 -13.27
N SER A 166 17.37 0.64 -14.29
CA SER A 166 15.91 0.78 -14.20
C SER A 166 15.22 -0.56 -13.97
N GLY A 167 15.73 -1.63 -14.59
CA GLY A 167 15.27 -3.00 -14.35
C GLY A 167 15.53 -3.47 -12.91
N LEU A 168 16.69 -3.15 -12.35
CA LEU A 168 16.97 -3.46 -10.93
C LEU A 168 15.98 -2.75 -9.99
N TRP A 169 15.64 -1.49 -10.26
CA TRP A 169 14.61 -0.79 -9.48
C TRP A 169 13.24 -1.48 -9.57
N TRP A 170 12.85 -1.96 -10.76
CA TRP A 170 11.61 -2.72 -10.93
C TRP A 170 11.64 -4.07 -10.21
N GLY A 171 12.76 -4.78 -10.26
CA GLY A 171 12.94 -6.04 -9.51
C GLY A 171 12.90 -5.82 -8.01
N LEU A 172 13.52 -4.74 -7.51
CA LEU A 172 13.44 -4.34 -6.11
C LEU A 172 11.99 -3.99 -5.71
N ALA A 173 11.29 -3.24 -6.56
CA ALA A 173 9.88 -2.90 -6.35
C ALA A 173 8.99 -4.15 -6.29
N PHE A 174 9.28 -5.18 -7.10
CA PHE A 174 8.59 -6.48 -7.02
C PHE A 174 8.78 -7.15 -5.65
N LEU A 175 9.98 -7.12 -5.09
CA LEU A 175 10.24 -7.65 -3.75
C LEU A 175 9.48 -6.86 -2.67
N VAL A 176 9.21 -5.58 -2.90
CA VAL A 176 8.34 -4.78 -2.03
C VAL A 176 6.88 -5.19 -2.16
N LYS A 177 6.37 -5.28 -3.40
CA LYS A 177 4.99 -5.68 -3.70
C LYS A 177 4.87 -6.23 -5.11
N ALA A 178 4.22 -7.38 -5.25
CA ALA A 178 4.13 -8.11 -6.51
C ALA A 178 3.50 -7.31 -7.66
N ALA A 179 2.62 -6.35 -7.38
CA ALA A 179 2.00 -5.46 -8.38
C ALA A 179 3.03 -4.64 -9.19
N ALA A 180 4.26 -4.49 -8.69
CA ALA A 180 5.32 -3.80 -9.41
C ALA A 180 5.81 -4.56 -10.65
N LEU A 181 5.67 -5.89 -10.70
CA LEU A 181 6.10 -6.67 -11.87
C LEU A 181 5.28 -6.33 -13.13
N PRO A 182 3.94 -6.46 -13.14
CA PRO A 182 3.14 -6.06 -14.28
C PRO A 182 3.25 -4.55 -14.57
N LEU A 183 3.37 -3.70 -13.54
CA LEU A 183 3.59 -2.27 -13.72
C LEU A 183 4.89 -1.97 -14.46
N GLY A 184 5.99 -2.63 -14.07
CA GLY A 184 7.30 -2.48 -14.69
C GLY A 184 7.31 -2.96 -16.14
N ILE A 185 6.72 -4.12 -16.41
CA ILE A 185 6.57 -4.65 -17.78
C ILE A 185 5.77 -3.68 -18.65
N LEU A 186 4.60 -3.26 -18.18
CA LEU A 186 3.71 -2.35 -18.90
C LEU A 186 4.39 -1.00 -19.19
N THR A 187 5.11 -0.46 -18.20
CA THR A 187 5.85 0.79 -18.35
C THR A 187 7.00 0.63 -19.34
N CYS A 188 7.77 -0.46 -19.23
CA CYS A 188 8.89 -0.75 -20.15
C CYS A 188 8.42 -0.88 -21.59
N LEU A 189 7.38 -1.68 -21.82
CA LEU A 189 6.82 -1.88 -23.17
C LEU A 189 6.17 -0.60 -23.70
N GLY A 190 5.44 0.14 -22.88
CA GLY A 190 4.83 1.41 -23.24
C GLY A 190 5.88 2.46 -23.65
N MET A 191 6.96 2.60 -22.88
CA MET A 191 8.07 3.50 -23.20
C MET A 191 8.82 3.04 -24.44
N ALA A 192 9.13 1.75 -24.57
CA ALA A 192 9.77 1.20 -25.75
C ALA A 192 8.94 1.47 -27.02
N LEU A 193 7.62 1.22 -26.97
CA LEU A 193 6.71 1.47 -28.09
C LEU A 193 6.65 2.96 -28.47
N LEU A 194 6.61 3.85 -27.46
CA LEU A 194 6.62 5.29 -27.67
C LEU A 194 7.86 5.74 -28.43
N TRP A 195 9.04 5.31 -27.97
CA TRP A 195 10.31 5.66 -28.59
C TRP A 195 10.52 4.96 -29.94
N TRP A 196 10.06 3.73 -30.09
CA TRP A 196 10.10 2.97 -31.35
C TRP A 196 9.37 3.69 -32.50
N ARG A 197 8.23 4.30 -32.17
CA ARG A 197 7.46 5.10 -33.13
C ARG A 197 8.12 6.44 -33.45
N LYS A 198 8.76 7.06 -32.45
CA LYS A 198 9.37 8.38 -32.60
C LYS A 198 10.75 8.36 -33.24
N ASN A 199 11.53 7.32 -33.01
CA ASN A 199 12.92 7.20 -33.45
C ASN A 199 13.13 5.91 -34.25
N PRO A 200 12.67 5.85 -35.50
CA PRO A 200 12.83 4.65 -36.33
C PRO A 200 14.28 4.21 -36.53
N ALA A 201 15.23 5.15 -36.54
CA ALA A 201 16.66 4.86 -36.68
C ALA A 201 17.27 4.19 -35.42
N ALA A 202 16.68 4.35 -34.25
CA ALA A 202 17.19 3.81 -32.97
C ALA A 202 16.42 2.56 -32.49
N ARG A 203 15.72 1.87 -33.38
CA ARG A 203 14.90 0.71 -32.99
C ARG A 203 15.68 -0.42 -32.31
N ARG A 204 16.90 -0.68 -32.81
CA ARG A 204 17.77 -1.71 -32.24
C ARG A 204 18.20 -1.38 -30.84
N GLU A 205 18.59 -0.14 -30.60
CA GLU A 205 18.98 0.39 -29.28
C GLU A 205 17.80 0.37 -28.30
N ILE A 206 16.59 0.73 -28.77
CA ILE A 206 15.36 0.67 -27.98
C ILE A 206 15.04 -0.76 -27.56
N ALA A 207 15.09 -1.71 -28.49
CA ALA A 207 14.87 -3.13 -28.18
C ALA A 207 15.91 -3.66 -27.20
N ARG A 208 17.21 -3.30 -27.40
CA ARG A 208 18.27 -3.63 -26.45
C ARG A 208 18.04 -3.04 -25.07
N GLY A 209 17.67 -1.76 -24.99
CA GLY A 209 17.35 -1.06 -23.73
C GLY A 209 16.20 -1.73 -22.99
N ALA A 210 15.11 -2.06 -23.68
CA ALA A 210 13.99 -2.80 -23.11
C ALA A 210 14.40 -4.19 -22.61
N GLY A 211 15.19 -4.93 -23.40
CA GLY A 211 15.73 -6.23 -23.00
C GLY A 211 16.60 -6.16 -21.75
N LEU A 212 17.49 -5.15 -21.66
CA LEU A 212 18.30 -4.91 -20.47
C LEU A 212 17.48 -4.55 -19.24
N THR A 213 16.42 -3.75 -19.41
CA THR A 213 15.47 -3.43 -18.32
C THR A 213 14.79 -4.70 -17.82
N LEU A 214 14.28 -5.55 -18.71
CA LEU A 214 13.67 -6.82 -18.31
C LEU A 214 14.69 -7.77 -17.66
N ALA A 215 15.93 -7.84 -18.16
CA ALA A 215 16.98 -8.65 -17.57
C ALA A 215 17.32 -8.19 -16.15
N GLY A 216 17.47 -6.89 -15.91
CA GLY A 216 17.69 -6.35 -14.56
C GLY A 216 16.52 -6.66 -13.60
N MET A 217 15.28 -6.61 -14.10
CA MET A 217 14.09 -6.95 -13.32
C MET A 217 14.08 -8.43 -12.95
N ILE A 218 14.35 -9.33 -13.90
CA ILE A 218 14.40 -10.77 -13.67
C ILE A 218 15.53 -11.14 -12.71
N LEU A 219 16.66 -10.47 -12.76
CA LEU A 219 17.80 -10.74 -11.87
C LEU A 219 17.42 -10.61 -10.39
N LEU A 220 16.62 -9.62 -10.01
CA LEU A 220 16.18 -9.44 -8.62
C LEU A 220 14.87 -10.14 -8.29
N ALA A 221 13.92 -10.18 -9.23
CA ALA A 221 12.62 -10.82 -9.00
C ALA A 221 12.72 -12.35 -9.09
N GLY A 222 13.54 -12.87 -10.00
CA GLY A 222 13.63 -14.31 -10.31
C GLY A 222 13.95 -15.20 -9.12
N PRO A 223 14.95 -14.89 -8.27
CA PRO A 223 15.23 -15.68 -7.08
C PRO A 223 14.03 -15.84 -6.15
N TRP A 224 13.26 -14.76 -5.92
CA TRP A 224 12.07 -14.85 -5.08
C TRP A 224 10.95 -15.66 -5.74
N VAL A 225 10.73 -15.50 -7.04
CA VAL A 225 9.80 -16.33 -7.82
C VAL A 225 10.19 -17.82 -7.72
N ALA A 226 11.48 -18.15 -7.77
CA ALA A 226 11.97 -19.52 -7.60
C ALA A 226 11.67 -20.06 -6.19
N VAL A 227 11.86 -19.25 -5.13
CA VAL A 227 11.50 -19.59 -3.75
C VAL A 227 10.00 -19.89 -3.64
N LEU A 228 9.15 -18.99 -4.14
CA LEU A 228 7.70 -19.18 -4.12
C LEU A 228 7.27 -20.43 -4.91
N THR A 229 7.85 -20.63 -6.10
CA THR A 229 7.57 -21.79 -6.95
C THR A 229 7.90 -23.10 -6.25
N ARG A 230 9.06 -23.14 -5.55
CA ARG A 230 9.45 -24.31 -4.76
C ARG A 230 8.53 -24.52 -3.55
N HIS A 231 8.16 -23.44 -2.87
CA HIS A 231 7.32 -23.50 -1.66
C HIS A 231 5.90 -24.02 -1.98
N TYR A 232 5.27 -23.53 -3.05
CA TYR A 232 3.91 -23.92 -3.43
C TYR A 232 3.84 -25.11 -4.40
N GLY A 233 4.99 -25.64 -4.88
CA GLY A 233 5.04 -26.77 -5.81
C GLY A 233 4.50 -26.49 -7.22
N LYS A 234 4.25 -25.22 -7.57
CA LYS A 234 3.77 -24.76 -8.89
C LYS A 234 4.36 -23.39 -9.20
N LEU A 235 4.47 -23.05 -10.50
CA LEU A 235 4.95 -21.71 -10.90
C LEU A 235 4.13 -20.62 -10.20
N THR A 236 4.76 -19.91 -9.28
CA THR A 236 4.11 -18.90 -8.45
C THR A 236 4.91 -17.60 -8.50
N VAL A 237 4.33 -16.59 -9.13
CA VAL A 237 4.87 -15.23 -9.13
C VAL A 237 4.33 -14.44 -7.93
N SER A 238 3.05 -14.63 -7.61
CA SER A 238 2.37 -14.01 -6.49
C SER A 238 1.07 -14.75 -6.18
N ALA A 239 0.77 -14.99 -4.91
CA ALA A 239 -0.54 -15.46 -4.47
C ALA A 239 -1.55 -14.31 -4.30
N SER A 240 -1.08 -13.07 -3.99
CA SER A 240 -1.98 -11.93 -3.82
C SER A 240 -2.72 -11.54 -5.11
N ALA A 241 -2.07 -11.69 -6.27
CA ALA A 241 -2.73 -11.42 -7.55
C ALA A 241 -3.88 -12.40 -7.80
N SER A 242 -3.63 -13.70 -7.60
CA SER A 242 -4.66 -14.75 -7.72
C SER A 242 -5.76 -14.57 -6.69
N HIS A 243 -5.40 -14.24 -5.44
CA HIS A 243 -6.37 -13.97 -4.37
C HIS A 243 -7.34 -12.84 -4.74
N ASN A 244 -6.81 -11.67 -5.12
CA ASN A 244 -7.63 -10.52 -5.49
C ASN A 244 -8.41 -10.73 -6.80
N HIS A 245 -7.87 -11.52 -7.74
CA HIS A 245 -8.57 -11.86 -8.99
C HIS A 245 -9.71 -12.86 -8.74
N ALA A 246 -9.52 -13.82 -7.83
CA ALA A 246 -10.56 -14.76 -7.45
C ALA A 246 -11.79 -14.05 -6.84
N LEU A 247 -11.58 -12.98 -6.06
CA LEU A 247 -12.66 -12.18 -5.45
C LEU A 247 -13.59 -11.49 -6.46
N VAL A 248 -13.17 -11.32 -7.70
CA VAL A 248 -14.01 -10.76 -8.79
C VAL A 248 -14.49 -11.84 -9.76
N GLY A 249 -14.41 -13.11 -9.39
CA GLY A 249 -14.80 -14.23 -10.24
C GLY A 249 -16.29 -14.26 -10.57
N PRO A 250 -16.69 -14.91 -11.69
CA PRO A 250 -18.08 -14.95 -12.14
C PRO A 250 -19.00 -15.75 -11.20
N SER A 251 -18.45 -16.58 -10.32
CA SER A 251 -19.18 -17.36 -9.31
C SER A 251 -19.36 -16.62 -7.97
N VAL A 252 -18.73 -15.44 -7.80
CA VAL A 252 -18.83 -14.66 -6.55
C VAL A 252 -20.16 -13.94 -6.52
N VAL A 253 -21.06 -14.37 -5.62
CA VAL A 253 -22.40 -13.79 -5.47
C VAL A 253 -22.39 -12.66 -4.44
N ASN A 254 -21.67 -12.84 -3.33
CA ASN A 254 -21.59 -11.86 -2.26
C ASN A 254 -20.14 -11.74 -1.77
N LEU A 255 -19.54 -10.58 -2.00
CA LEU A 255 -18.16 -10.32 -1.63
C LEU A 255 -17.96 -10.24 -0.11
N VAL A 256 -18.96 -9.78 0.63
CA VAL A 256 -18.88 -9.66 2.09
C VAL A 256 -18.68 -11.02 2.74
N ASP A 257 -19.41 -12.04 2.27
CA ASP A 257 -19.30 -13.41 2.81
C ASP A 257 -17.91 -14.04 2.57
N LEU A 258 -17.18 -13.53 1.58
CA LEU A 258 -15.84 -14.03 1.25
C LEU A 258 -14.71 -13.35 2.03
N LEU A 259 -14.93 -12.12 2.48
CA LEU A 259 -13.96 -11.38 3.29
C LEU A 259 -14.02 -11.76 4.77
N ASP A 260 -15.18 -12.28 5.20
CA ASP A 260 -15.47 -12.67 6.59
C ASP A 260 -15.57 -14.19 6.71
N GLU A 261 -14.54 -14.84 6.35
CA GLU A 261 -14.42 -16.26 6.01
C GLU A 261 -14.57 -17.25 7.17
N GLY A 262 -15.17 -16.87 8.27
CA GLY A 262 -15.39 -17.77 9.39
C GLY A 262 -14.07 -18.30 10.01
N PHE A 263 -14.20 -19.34 10.81
CA PHE A 263 -13.07 -19.94 11.53
C PHE A 263 -12.31 -20.91 10.64
N ARG A 264 -11.10 -20.53 10.23
CA ARG A 264 -10.22 -21.40 9.46
C ARG A 264 -9.13 -22.00 10.31
N PRO A 265 -8.77 -23.26 10.08
CA PRO A 265 -7.63 -23.88 10.75
C PRO A 265 -6.35 -23.17 10.35
N LEU A 266 -5.56 -22.75 11.35
CA LEU A 266 -4.25 -22.16 11.15
C LEU A 266 -3.18 -23.24 11.08
N GLU A 267 -2.16 -23.01 10.24
CA GLU A 267 -0.93 -23.75 10.29
C GLU A 267 -0.26 -23.54 11.67
N LYS A 268 0.28 -24.61 12.24
CA LYS A 268 0.93 -24.55 13.56
C LYS A 268 2.07 -23.52 13.55
N GLY A 269 2.00 -22.56 14.45
CA GLY A 269 2.98 -21.48 14.57
C GLY A 269 2.51 -20.13 14.01
N ARG A 270 1.47 -20.09 13.18
CA ARG A 270 0.86 -18.86 12.71
C ARG A 270 -0.10 -18.28 13.76
N ILE A 271 -0.16 -16.97 13.84
CA ILE A 271 -1.12 -16.23 14.68
C ILE A 271 -2.38 -15.91 13.89
N THR A 272 -2.26 -15.60 12.61
CA THR A 272 -3.42 -15.26 11.77
C THR A 272 -3.31 -15.89 10.39
N ILE A 273 -4.44 -16.18 9.79
CA ILE A 273 -4.53 -16.66 8.41
C ILE A 273 -3.93 -15.65 7.42
N TRP A 274 -3.93 -14.37 7.76
CA TRP A 274 -3.40 -13.30 6.92
C TRP A 274 -1.88 -13.32 6.75
N GLU A 275 -1.15 -14.15 7.47
CA GLU A 275 0.29 -14.35 7.21
C GLU A 275 0.56 -14.98 5.84
N ASP A 276 -0.33 -15.88 5.41
CA ASP A 276 -0.32 -16.47 4.07
C ASP A 276 -1.74 -16.94 3.69
N PRO A 277 -2.61 -16.01 3.30
CA PRO A 277 -4.02 -16.31 3.07
C PRO A 277 -4.20 -17.24 1.86
N PRO A 278 -5.01 -18.31 2.00
CA PRO A 278 -5.38 -19.17 0.88
C PRO A 278 -6.25 -18.43 -0.12
N LEU A 279 -6.53 -19.07 -1.26
CA LEU A 279 -7.51 -18.53 -2.21
C LEU A 279 -8.90 -18.49 -1.55
N PRO A 280 -9.59 -17.35 -1.61
CA PRO A 280 -10.90 -17.19 -0.96
C PRO A 280 -12.03 -17.93 -1.71
N CYS A 281 -11.86 -18.18 -2.99
CA CYS A 281 -12.83 -18.80 -3.88
C CYS A 281 -12.11 -19.53 -5.02
N PRO A 282 -12.83 -20.35 -5.81
CA PRO A 282 -12.25 -21.03 -6.95
C PRO A 282 -11.51 -20.07 -7.90
N ASP A 283 -10.33 -20.48 -8.32
CA ASP A 283 -9.56 -19.75 -9.31
C ASP A 283 -10.30 -19.79 -10.66
N TRP A 284 -10.12 -18.75 -11.45
CA TRP A 284 -10.73 -18.62 -12.77
C TRP A 284 -9.84 -17.83 -13.71
N SER A 285 -10.05 -17.98 -15.01
CA SER A 285 -9.25 -17.27 -16.00
C SER A 285 -10.13 -16.72 -17.13
N PRO A 286 -9.88 -15.48 -17.60
CA PRO A 286 -10.56 -14.92 -18.76
C PRO A 286 -10.26 -15.68 -20.06
N TRP A 287 -9.21 -16.50 -20.05
CA TRP A 287 -8.78 -17.28 -21.22
C TRP A 287 -9.45 -18.64 -21.34
N GLU A 288 -10.22 -19.10 -20.35
CA GLU A 288 -10.90 -20.39 -20.38
C GLU A 288 -12.05 -20.42 -21.38
N ASN A 289 -12.80 -19.34 -21.47
CA ASN A 289 -13.93 -19.23 -22.39
C ASN A 289 -14.34 -17.75 -22.61
N TRP A 290 -15.15 -17.51 -23.66
CA TRP A 290 -15.58 -16.17 -24.02
C TRP A 290 -16.45 -15.47 -22.94
N ARG A 291 -17.19 -16.23 -22.12
CA ARG A 291 -18.03 -15.68 -21.04
C ARG A 291 -17.15 -15.11 -19.94
N ASN A 292 -16.09 -15.82 -19.58
CA ASN A 292 -15.08 -15.33 -18.64
C ASN A 292 -14.33 -14.10 -19.19
N ALA A 293 -13.98 -14.09 -20.48
CA ALA A 293 -13.39 -12.92 -21.12
C ALA A 293 -14.34 -11.70 -21.07
N ALA A 294 -15.61 -11.87 -21.37
CA ALA A 294 -16.63 -10.82 -21.29
C ALA A 294 -16.84 -10.35 -19.85
N HIS A 295 -16.81 -11.27 -18.88
CA HIS A 295 -16.87 -10.95 -17.46
C HIS A 295 -15.66 -10.10 -17.03
N GLN A 296 -14.45 -10.47 -17.42
CA GLN A 296 -13.24 -9.69 -17.13
C GLN A 296 -13.34 -8.25 -17.69
N ILE A 297 -13.84 -8.10 -18.91
CA ILE A 297 -14.03 -6.76 -19.50
C ILE A 297 -15.04 -5.95 -18.65
N ARG A 298 -16.11 -6.58 -18.18
CA ARG A 298 -17.10 -5.94 -17.30
C ARG A 298 -16.47 -5.53 -15.96
N VAL A 299 -15.65 -6.39 -15.33
CA VAL A 299 -14.91 -6.06 -14.11
C VAL A 299 -14.03 -4.85 -14.34
N MET A 300 -13.25 -4.82 -15.43
CA MET A 300 -12.38 -3.68 -15.76
C MET A 300 -13.19 -2.40 -15.99
N ALA A 301 -14.32 -2.50 -16.67
CA ALA A 301 -15.22 -1.36 -16.88
C ALA A 301 -15.79 -0.82 -15.56
N ASN A 302 -16.20 -1.70 -14.65
CA ASN A 302 -16.72 -1.33 -13.33
C ASN A 302 -15.62 -0.72 -12.42
N ASN A 303 -14.38 -1.18 -12.54
CA ASN A 303 -13.26 -0.66 -11.77
C ASN A 303 -12.73 0.69 -12.31
N THR A 304 -13.00 1.02 -13.57
CA THR A 304 -12.52 2.27 -14.19
C THR A 304 -12.96 3.52 -13.42
N PRO A 305 -14.27 3.73 -13.10
CA PRO A 305 -14.68 4.89 -12.31
C PRO A 305 -14.08 4.90 -10.89
N ILE A 306 -13.81 3.72 -10.30
CA ILE A 306 -13.16 3.61 -8.99
C ILE A 306 -11.72 4.14 -9.07
N VAL A 307 -10.95 3.73 -10.07
CA VAL A 307 -9.58 4.23 -10.31
C VAL A 307 -9.58 5.74 -10.52
N LEU A 308 -10.48 6.26 -11.34
CA LEU A 308 -10.60 7.70 -11.60
C LEU A 308 -10.96 8.46 -10.32
N TYR A 309 -11.85 7.91 -9.52
CA TYR A 309 -12.23 8.46 -8.21
C TYR A 309 -11.04 8.48 -7.24
N ILE A 310 -10.26 7.38 -7.13
CA ILE A 310 -9.06 7.32 -6.29
C ILE A 310 -8.05 8.39 -6.72
N LEU A 311 -7.77 8.52 -8.02
CA LEU A 311 -6.85 9.54 -8.53
C LEU A 311 -7.35 10.96 -8.21
N THR A 312 -8.65 11.21 -8.26
CA THR A 312 -9.27 12.48 -7.83
C THR A 312 -9.10 12.69 -6.31
N ARG A 313 -9.17 11.63 -5.52
CA ARG A 313 -8.93 11.68 -4.06
C ARG A 313 -7.47 11.92 -3.70
N ILE A 314 -6.53 11.54 -4.56
CA ILE A 314 -5.11 11.92 -4.41
C ILE A 314 -4.93 13.42 -4.69
N SER A 315 -5.54 13.92 -5.77
CA SER A 315 -5.46 15.34 -6.13
C SER A 315 -6.70 15.77 -6.91
N VAL A 316 -7.40 16.76 -6.41
CA VAL A 316 -8.55 17.37 -7.10
C VAL A 316 -8.15 18.05 -8.43
N VAL A 317 -6.85 18.22 -8.69
CA VAL A 317 -6.33 18.71 -9.99
C VAL A 317 -6.38 17.62 -11.07
N PHE A 318 -6.44 16.34 -10.70
CA PHE A 318 -6.44 15.21 -11.65
C PHE A 318 -7.52 15.33 -12.73
N PRO A 319 -8.81 15.59 -12.44
CA PRO A 319 -9.83 15.75 -13.48
C PRO A 319 -9.50 16.87 -14.47
N LEU A 320 -8.94 17.97 -13.99
CA LEU A 320 -8.52 19.08 -14.84
C LEU A 320 -7.37 18.69 -15.77
N LEU A 321 -6.40 17.91 -15.25
CA LEU A 321 -5.29 17.39 -16.05
C LEU A 321 -5.79 16.39 -17.09
N ALA A 322 -6.72 15.51 -16.73
CA ALA A 322 -7.33 14.54 -17.62
C ALA A 322 -8.13 15.23 -18.74
N ALA A 323 -8.99 16.20 -18.39
CA ALA A 323 -9.74 17.01 -19.35
C ALA A 323 -8.81 17.78 -20.30
N ALA A 324 -7.77 18.41 -19.75
CA ALA A 324 -6.79 19.13 -20.54
C ALA A 324 -6.03 18.23 -21.53
N ALA A 325 -5.70 17.01 -21.11
CA ALA A 325 -5.06 16.00 -21.97
C ALA A 325 -5.98 15.55 -23.11
N LEU A 326 -7.27 15.41 -22.85
CA LEU A 326 -8.28 15.03 -23.86
C LEU A 326 -8.56 16.13 -24.88
N VAL A 327 -8.73 17.39 -24.41
CA VAL A 327 -9.15 18.52 -25.27
C VAL A 327 -8.00 19.12 -26.07
N ARG A 328 -6.78 19.10 -25.54
CA ARG A 328 -5.62 19.78 -26.17
C ARG A 328 -4.45 18.81 -26.40
N ARG A 329 -4.71 17.73 -27.09
CA ARG A 329 -3.82 16.59 -27.36
C ARG A 329 -2.36 16.94 -27.68
N GLU A 330 -2.07 18.13 -28.23
CA GLU A 330 -0.74 18.49 -28.70
C GLU A 330 -0.02 19.58 -27.88
N ARG A 331 -0.73 20.41 -27.14
CA ARG A 331 -0.14 21.63 -26.55
C ARG A 331 0.06 21.58 -25.04
N PHE A 332 -0.60 20.68 -24.34
CA PHE A 332 -0.67 20.72 -22.88
C PHE A 332 0.52 20.07 -22.17
N LEU A 333 1.25 19.24 -22.84
CA LEU A 333 2.28 18.37 -22.28
C LEU A 333 3.68 18.66 -22.84
N THR A 334 3.88 19.80 -23.48
CA THR A 334 5.19 20.24 -23.96
C THR A 334 5.98 20.88 -22.83
N TYR A 335 7.03 20.21 -22.38
CA TYR A 335 8.18 20.85 -21.76
C TYR A 335 8.96 21.64 -22.83
N PRO A 336 9.61 22.78 -22.49
CA PRO A 336 10.09 23.72 -23.51
C PRO A 336 11.10 23.19 -24.52
N ASP A 337 11.82 22.10 -24.27
CA ASP A 337 13.02 21.79 -25.05
C ASP A 337 13.01 20.49 -25.86
N ASP A 338 12.02 19.59 -25.71
CA ASP A 338 11.99 18.36 -26.52
C ASP A 338 10.56 17.86 -26.75
N GLY A 339 10.12 17.81 -28.00
CA GLY A 339 8.82 17.26 -28.42
C GLY A 339 8.54 15.80 -28.04
N ALA A 340 9.47 15.18 -27.32
CA ALA A 340 9.40 13.81 -26.84
C ALA A 340 8.62 13.62 -25.53
N HIS A 341 8.45 14.67 -24.73
CA HIS A 341 7.99 14.56 -23.34
C HIS A 341 6.50 14.83 -23.10
N ARG A 342 5.69 14.84 -24.15
CA ARG A 342 4.28 15.27 -24.09
C ARG A 342 3.40 14.41 -23.17
N LEU A 343 3.75 13.15 -22.94
CA LEU A 343 2.93 12.19 -22.15
C LEU A 343 3.74 11.46 -21.06
N TRP A 344 4.97 11.87 -20.82
CA TRP A 344 5.87 11.08 -19.97
C TRP A 344 5.33 10.83 -18.56
N PHE A 345 4.66 11.79 -17.94
CA PHE A 345 4.10 11.61 -16.59
C PHE A 345 2.71 10.93 -16.61
N LEU A 346 1.95 11.02 -17.73
CA LEU A 346 0.66 10.35 -17.84
C LEU A 346 0.79 8.84 -18.04
N LEU A 347 1.85 8.38 -18.73
CA LEU A 347 2.05 6.96 -18.95
C LEU A 347 2.21 6.19 -17.63
N PRO A 348 3.07 6.60 -16.66
CA PRO A 348 3.11 5.98 -15.34
C PRO A 348 1.78 6.03 -14.59
N VAL A 349 1.05 7.14 -14.63
CA VAL A 349 -0.25 7.25 -13.95
C VAL A 349 -1.28 6.32 -14.59
N ALA A 350 -1.31 6.25 -15.94
CA ALA A 350 -2.18 5.34 -16.66
C ALA A 350 -1.82 3.87 -16.40
N ALA A 351 -0.52 3.55 -16.36
CA ALA A 351 -0.05 2.21 -16.05
C ALA A 351 -0.43 1.79 -14.61
N LEU A 352 -0.26 2.69 -13.62
CA LEU A 352 -0.72 2.49 -12.25
C LEU A 352 -2.22 2.21 -12.18
N GLY A 353 -3.03 2.97 -12.92
CA GLY A 353 -4.47 2.72 -12.99
C GLY A 353 -4.79 1.37 -13.62
N PHE A 354 -4.16 1.07 -14.74
CA PHE A 354 -4.49 -0.09 -15.57
C PHE A 354 -4.21 -1.43 -14.87
N ILE A 355 -3.11 -1.56 -14.11
CA ILE A 355 -2.75 -2.83 -13.46
C ILE A 355 -3.74 -3.29 -12.38
N TYR A 356 -4.54 -2.37 -11.84
CA TYR A 356 -5.55 -2.72 -10.83
C TYR A 356 -6.93 -2.97 -11.42
N LEU A 357 -7.19 -2.61 -12.68
CA LEU A 357 -8.52 -2.82 -13.30
C LEU A 357 -8.97 -4.28 -13.31
N PRO A 358 -8.11 -5.27 -13.57
CA PRO A 358 -8.52 -6.68 -13.63
C PRO A 358 -8.90 -7.30 -12.29
N ASN A 359 -8.49 -6.68 -11.18
CA ASN A 359 -8.56 -7.27 -9.85
C ASN A 359 -9.63 -6.62 -8.99
N TYR A 360 -9.88 -7.21 -7.81
CA TYR A 360 -10.68 -6.56 -6.78
C TYR A 360 -10.05 -5.23 -6.37
N LEU A 361 -10.83 -4.17 -6.42
CA LEU A 361 -10.40 -2.83 -6.09
C LEU A 361 -11.37 -2.18 -5.09
N MET A 362 -10.89 -1.94 -3.87
CA MET A 362 -11.64 -1.16 -2.89
C MET A 362 -11.43 0.33 -3.13
N VAL A 363 -12.50 1.13 -3.01
CA VAL A 363 -12.46 2.60 -3.11
C VAL A 363 -11.49 3.21 -2.09
N GLU A 364 -11.25 2.51 -0.98
CA GLU A 364 -10.42 2.98 0.13
C GLU A 364 -8.93 2.71 -0.07
N GLU A 365 -8.52 1.92 -1.07
CA GLU A 365 -7.13 1.53 -1.31
C GLU A 365 -6.30 2.61 -2.04
N LEU A 366 -6.45 3.85 -1.60
CA LEU A 366 -5.70 5.01 -2.11
C LEU A 366 -4.18 4.83 -1.99
N ARG A 367 -3.71 4.04 -1.01
CA ARG A 367 -2.30 3.72 -0.80
C ARG A 367 -1.63 3.07 -2.02
N TYR A 368 -2.36 2.33 -2.85
CA TYR A 368 -1.81 1.73 -4.07
C TYR A 368 -1.39 2.76 -5.12
N PHE A 369 -1.87 3.98 -4.99
CA PHE A 369 -1.63 5.07 -5.93
C PHE A 369 -0.73 6.19 -5.37
N TYR A 370 -0.03 5.99 -4.25
CA TYR A 370 0.85 7.02 -3.66
C TYR A 370 1.89 7.53 -4.67
N ALA A 371 2.42 6.67 -5.55
CA ALA A 371 3.34 7.08 -6.60
C ALA A 371 2.74 8.04 -7.62
N ALA A 372 1.41 8.14 -7.73
CA ALA A 372 0.75 9.11 -8.62
C ALA A 372 0.85 10.56 -8.10
N ALA A 373 0.95 10.78 -6.78
CA ALA A 373 0.95 12.12 -6.20
C ALA A 373 2.06 13.04 -6.77
N PRO A 374 3.35 12.67 -6.78
CA PRO A 374 4.40 13.51 -7.36
C PRO A 374 4.23 13.69 -8.87
N LEU A 375 3.69 12.70 -9.59
CA LEU A 375 3.42 12.79 -11.03
C LEU A 375 2.29 13.77 -11.32
N LEU A 376 1.22 13.77 -10.51
CA LEU A 376 0.13 14.72 -10.60
C LEU A 376 0.59 16.13 -10.22
N PHE A 377 1.47 16.27 -9.23
CA PHE A 377 2.11 17.55 -8.91
C PHE A 377 2.90 18.08 -10.11
N VAL A 378 3.71 17.25 -10.76
CA VAL A 378 4.46 17.63 -11.98
C VAL A 378 3.52 18.09 -13.08
N GLY A 379 2.42 17.38 -13.31
CA GLY A 379 1.40 17.76 -14.28
C GLY A 379 0.80 19.15 -13.99
N GLY A 380 0.38 19.39 -12.76
CA GLY A 380 -0.12 20.69 -12.31
C GLY A 380 0.92 21.79 -12.42
N ALA A 381 2.16 21.50 -12.02
CA ALA A 381 3.28 22.44 -12.14
C ALA A 381 3.59 22.81 -13.60
N ALA A 382 3.52 21.86 -14.52
CA ALA A 382 3.70 22.10 -15.95
C ALA A 382 2.63 23.07 -16.50
N LEU A 383 1.37 22.95 -16.04
CA LEU A 383 0.32 23.91 -16.36
C LEU A 383 0.64 25.31 -15.84
N LEU A 384 1.07 25.41 -14.59
CA LEU A 384 1.41 26.69 -13.95
C LEU A 384 2.59 27.37 -14.64
N LEU A 385 3.65 26.63 -14.96
CA LEU A 385 4.84 27.15 -15.63
C LEU A 385 4.54 27.66 -17.05
N ARG A 386 3.63 27.00 -17.75
CA ARG A 386 3.21 27.41 -19.10
C ARG A 386 2.48 28.76 -19.12
N HIS A 387 1.59 28.99 -18.15
CA HIS A 387 0.79 30.21 -18.07
C HIS A 387 1.43 31.25 -17.15
N GLY A 388 2.40 30.87 -16.35
CA GLY A 388 3.03 31.69 -15.33
C GLY A 388 3.90 32.84 -15.79
N PRO A 389 4.54 32.86 -17.01
CA PRO A 389 5.29 34.02 -17.48
C PRO A 389 4.48 35.30 -17.52
N PHE A 390 3.15 35.18 -17.72
CA PHE A 390 2.21 36.29 -17.74
C PHE A 390 1.62 36.66 -16.38
N TRP A 391 1.97 35.91 -15.32
CA TRP A 391 1.41 36.10 -13.98
C TRP A 391 2.35 36.92 -13.09
N ARG A 392 1.77 37.79 -12.28
CA ARG A 392 2.50 38.47 -11.20
C ARG A 392 3.04 37.44 -10.21
N PRO A 393 4.20 37.67 -9.55
CA PRO A 393 4.79 36.72 -8.60
C PRO A 393 3.83 36.22 -7.51
N ALA A 394 2.96 37.12 -7.01
CA ALA A 394 1.93 36.74 -6.03
C ALA A 394 0.96 35.68 -6.56
N LYS A 395 0.49 35.80 -7.82
CA LYS A 395 -0.41 34.81 -8.44
C LYS A 395 0.25 33.46 -8.61
N ARG A 396 1.56 33.40 -8.91
CA ARG A 396 2.31 32.16 -9.00
C ARG A 396 2.39 31.45 -7.65
N ARG A 397 2.64 32.18 -6.56
CA ARG A 397 2.66 31.63 -5.19
C ARG A 397 1.30 31.07 -4.80
N TRP A 398 0.21 31.79 -5.04
CA TRP A 398 -1.14 31.31 -4.79
C TRP A 398 -1.47 30.04 -5.59
N ALA A 399 -1.10 30.00 -6.87
CA ALA A 399 -1.30 28.81 -7.69
C ALA A 399 -0.47 27.61 -7.20
N ALA A 400 0.76 27.83 -6.72
CA ALA A 400 1.57 26.78 -6.10
C ALA A 400 0.95 26.28 -4.78
N LEU A 401 0.41 27.19 -3.95
CA LEU A 401 -0.32 26.83 -2.73
C LEU A 401 -1.59 26.02 -3.03
N LEU A 402 -2.36 26.42 -4.04
CA LEU A 402 -3.55 25.68 -4.47
C LEU A 402 -3.18 24.29 -4.99
N LEU A 403 -2.09 24.17 -5.73
CA LEU A 403 -1.59 22.86 -6.20
C LEU A 403 -1.16 21.98 -5.02
N ALA A 404 -0.41 22.53 -4.06
CA ALA A 404 -0.03 21.83 -2.84
C ALA A 404 -1.27 21.43 -2.01
N GLY A 405 -2.20 22.36 -1.82
CA GLY A 405 -3.46 22.14 -1.11
C GLY A 405 -4.32 21.06 -1.74
N SER A 406 -4.32 20.96 -3.09
CA SER A 406 -5.07 19.93 -3.81
C SER A 406 -4.66 18.48 -3.46
N LEU A 407 -3.45 18.31 -2.97
CA LEU A 407 -2.89 17.03 -2.53
C LEU A 407 -2.96 16.87 -1.00
N LEU A 408 -2.66 17.94 -0.26
CA LEU A 408 -2.57 17.88 1.20
C LEU A 408 -3.95 17.82 1.89
N ILE A 409 -4.95 18.57 1.41
CA ILE A 409 -6.26 18.62 2.05
C ILE A 409 -6.96 17.24 2.05
N PRO A 410 -7.04 16.51 0.92
CA PRO A 410 -7.61 15.16 0.93
C PRO A 410 -6.84 14.19 1.81
N ALA A 411 -5.49 14.30 1.84
CA ALA A 411 -4.65 13.44 2.66
C ALA A 411 -4.84 13.71 4.16
N LEU A 412 -4.93 14.98 4.58
CA LEU A 412 -5.18 15.36 5.98
C LEU A 412 -6.52 14.84 6.47
N ALA A 413 -7.60 15.08 5.71
CA ALA A 413 -8.94 14.63 6.09
C ALA A 413 -9.02 13.10 6.25
N ARG A 414 -8.27 12.36 5.43
CA ARG A 414 -8.19 10.89 5.51
C ARG A 414 -7.34 10.43 6.69
N SER A 415 -6.16 11.02 6.85
CA SER A 415 -5.18 10.59 7.86
C SER A 415 -5.75 10.71 9.28
N GLU A 416 -6.50 11.77 9.58
CA GLU A 416 -7.17 11.94 10.88
C GLU A 416 -8.11 10.76 11.18
N PHE A 417 -8.89 10.32 10.19
CA PHE A 417 -9.82 9.22 10.36
C PHE A 417 -9.11 7.87 10.57
N TYR A 418 -8.19 7.50 9.67
CA TYR A 418 -7.58 6.15 9.72
C TYR A 418 -6.53 6.01 10.82
N SER A 419 -5.67 6.98 11.01
CA SER A 419 -4.64 6.92 12.04
C SER A 419 -5.23 6.97 13.47
N GLY A 420 -6.33 7.70 13.64
CA GLY A 420 -7.10 7.69 14.89
C GLY A 420 -7.68 6.31 15.20
N GLN A 421 -8.29 5.66 14.20
CA GLN A 421 -8.88 4.33 14.37
C GLN A 421 -7.83 3.24 14.62
N THR A 422 -6.73 3.22 13.88
CA THR A 422 -5.65 2.23 14.05
C THR A 422 -4.99 2.36 15.42
N ARG A 423 -4.81 3.59 15.90
CA ARG A 423 -4.28 3.86 17.24
C ARG A 423 -5.23 3.41 18.34
N LEU A 424 -6.52 3.77 18.24
CA LEU A 424 -7.52 3.38 19.23
C LEU A 424 -7.66 1.85 19.32
N SER A 425 -7.78 1.18 18.17
CA SER A 425 -7.89 -0.28 18.11
C SER A 425 -6.64 -0.97 18.64
N GLY A 426 -5.44 -0.44 18.35
CA GLY A 426 -4.18 -0.95 18.88
C GLY A 426 -4.12 -0.87 20.41
N ARG A 427 -4.44 0.29 20.98
CA ARG A 427 -4.52 0.47 22.45
C ARG A 427 -5.55 -0.43 23.12
N CYS A 428 -6.73 -0.57 22.51
CA CYS A 428 -7.75 -1.50 23.02
C CYS A 428 -7.23 -2.95 23.01
N GLY A 429 -6.55 -3.36 21.95
CA GLY A 429 -5.97 -4.71 21.84
C GLY A 429 -4.87 -4.95 22.87
N GLU A 430 -3.94 -4.01 23.04
CA GLU A 430 -2.87 -4.10 24.03
C GLU A 430 -3.41 -4.12 25.46
N PHE A 431 -4.36 -3.24 25.79
CA PHE A 431 -5.03 -3.24 27.09
C PHE A 431 -5.70 -4.58 27.36
N LEU A 432 -6.45 -5.11 26.40
CA LEU A 432 -7.12 -6.40 26.52
C LEU A 432 -6.12 -7.54 26.72
N ALA A 433 -5.01 -7.54 25.96
CA ALA A 433 -3.95 -8.54 26.12
C ALA A 433 -3.37 -8.52 27.54
N HIS A 434 -3.06 -7.35 28.09
CA HIS A 434 -2.58 -7.23 29.46
C HIS A 434 -3.57 -7.76 30.50
N ARG A 435 -4.88 -7.53 30.32
CA ARG A 435 -5.91 -8.03 31.22
C ARG A 435 -6.03 -9.55 31.16
N ILE A 436 -6.04 -10.13 29.95
CA ILE A 436 -6.09 -11.58 29.72
C ILE A 436 -4.85 -12.27 30.31
N ALA A 437 -3.65 -11.71 30.07
CA ALA A 437 -2.40 -12.24 30.63
C ALA A 437 -2.39 -12.23 32.17
N ARG A 438 -2.82 -11.13 32.79
CA ARG A 438 -2.92 -11.02 34.27
C ARG A 438 -3.92 -12.02 34.88
N ALA A 439 -4.95 -12.37 34.14
CA ALA A 439 -5.92 -13.38 34.58
C ALA A 439 -5.42 -14.82 34.34
N GLY A 440 -4.19 -15.02 33.82
CA GLY A 440 -3.62 -16.32 33.55
C GLY A 440 -4.33 -17.09 32.43
N LEU A 441 -5.05 -16.38 31.55
CA LEU A 441 -5.80 -17.00 30.47
C LEU A 441 -4.92 -17.08 29.21
N ALA A 442 -4.87 -18.29 28.61
CA ALA A 442 -4.17 -18.55 27.35
C ALA A 442 -4.99 -19.52 26.52
N ALA A 443 -5.52 -19.08 25.41
CA ALA A 443 -6.29 -19.90 24.49
C ALA A 443 -6.39 -19.25 23.12
N PRO A 444 -6.61 -20.02 22.03
CA PRO A 444 -6.95 -19.48 20.73
C PRO A 444 -8.12 -18.51 20.82
N MET A 445 -8.03 -17.39 20.10
CA MET A 445 -9.01 -16.31 20.15
C MET A 445 -9.79 -16.22 18.84
N ALA A 446 -11.01 -15.74 18.95
CA ALA A 446 -11.87 -15.40 17.82
C ALA A 446 -12.73 -14.16 18.17
N GLY A 447 -13.44 -13.60 17.22
CA GLY A 447 -14.28 -12.43 17.48
C GLY A 447 -15.42 -12.24 16.51
N SER A 448 -16.08 -11.11 16.62
CA SER A 448 -17.12 -10.68 15.70
C SER A 448 -16.91 -9.24 15.29
N GLY A 449 -17.07 -9.01 13.98
CA GLY A 449 -17.12 -7.69 13.39
C GLY A 449 -15.79 -7.01 13.16
N TRP A 450 -15.57 -6.66 11.91
CA TRP A 450 -14.35 -6.04 11.38
C TRP A 450 -13.97 -4.72 12.07
N PHE A 451 -14.93 -3.96 12.53
CA PHE A 451 -14.72 -2.58 12.95
C PHE A 451 -14.61 -2.34 14.46
N ALA A 452 -15.14 -3.18 15.31
CA ALA A 452 -15.18 -2.90 16.75
C ALA A 452 -14.54 -3.98 17.62
N GLY A 453 -14.96 -5.23 17.48
CA GLY A 453 -14.48 -6.34 18.31
C GLY A 453 -13.33 -7.10 17.66
N GLY A 454 -13.45 -7.44 16.38
CA GLY A 454 -12.51 -8.29 15.68
C GLY A 454 -11.09 -7.73 15.59
N ARG A 455 -10.92 -6.48 15.23
CA ARG A 455 -9.57 -5.88 15.15
C ARG A 455 -8.85 -5.83 16.49
N ALA A 456 -9.52 -5.36 17.53
CA ALA A 456 -8.91 -5.32 18.87
C ALA A 456 -8.66 -6.72 19.42
N GLY A 457 -9.51 -7.71 19.11
CA GLY A 457 -9.31 -9.11 19.42
C GLY A 457 -8.09 -9.69 18.70
N LEU A 458 -7.94 -9.45 17.40
CA LEU A 458 -6.76 -9.82 16.62
C LEU A 458 -5.47 -9.23 17.23
N TYR A 459 -5.50 -7.94 17.60
CA TYR A 459 -4.32 -7.31 18.19
C TYR A 459 -4.02 -7.84 19.59
N ALA A 460 -5.05 -8.14 20.39
CA ALA A 460 -4.86 -8.81 21.68
C ALA A 460 -4.24 -10.20 21.49
N ALA A 461 -4.73 -10.98 20.53
CA ALA A 461 -4.15 -12.28 20.18
C ALA A 461 -2.69 -12.16 19.77
N TYR A 462 -2.37 -11.17 18.94
CA TYR A 462 -1.00 -10.85 18.51
C TYR A 462 -0.09 -10.51 19.72
N PHE A 463 -0.51 -9.61 20.60
CA PHE A 463 0.28 -9.23 21.79
C PHE A 463 0.46 -10.38 22.80
N LEU A 464 -0.48 -11.31 22.81
CA LEU A 464 -0.43 -12.52 23.65
C LEU A 464 0.34 -13.68 23.01
N GLY A 465 0.69 -13.57 21.73
CA GLY A 465 1.24 -14.71 20.97
C GLY A 465 0.24 -15.87 20.82
N GLN A 466 -1.07 -15.59 20.83
CA GLN A 466 -2.12 -16.58 20.70
C GLN A 466 -2.70 -16.61 19.29
N PRO A 467 -3.13 -17.78 18.78
CA PRO A 467 -3.79 -17.88 17.48
C PRO A 467 -5.09 -17.06 17.43
N TRP A 468 -5.26 -16.27 16.36
CA TRP A 468 -6.51 -15.63 15.97
C TRP A 468 -7.18 -16.46 14.89
N LEU A 469 -8.29 -17.12 15.22
CA LEU A 469 -8.98 -18.05 14.32
C LEU A 469 -9.84 -17.37 13.27
N GLY A 470 -10.17 -16.10 13.46
CA GLY A 470 -10.95 -15.29 12.53
C GLY A 470 -12.13 -14.57 13.16
N ASP A 471 -12.85 -13.88 12.29
CA ASP A 471 -14.09 -13.20 12.58
C ASP A 471 -15.26 -13.98 11.96
N GLU A 472 -16.43 -13.98 12.61
CA GLU A 472 -17.65 -14.55 12.07
C GLU A 472 -18.63 -13.43 11.68
N LEU A 473 -19.17 -13.50 10.45
CA LEU A 473 -20.21 -12.58 9.95
C LEU A 473 -21.26 -13.33 9.08
N PRO A 474 -22.54 -13.24 9.39
CA PRO A 474 -23.08 -12.70 10.65
C PRO A 474 -22.70 -13.59 11.84
N PRO A 475 -22.33 -13.02 12.98
CA PRO A 475 -21.88 -13.81 14.13
C PRO A 475 -23.03 -14.57 14.77
N ARG A 476 -22.83 -15.88 15.04
CA ARG A 476 -23.78 -16.74 15.73
C ARG A 476 -23.07 -17.53 16.82
N ALA A 477 -23.71 -17.71 17.98
CA ALA A 477 -23.13 -18.46 19.09
C ALA A 477 -22.78 -19.93 18.71
N ALA A 478 -23.58 -20.54 17.83
CA ALA A 478 -23.33 -21.90 17.32
C ALA A 478 -22.01 -22.04 16.58
N ASP A 479 -21.60 -21.03 15.80
CA ASP A 479 -20.36 -21.04 15.03
C ASP A 479 -19.15 -20.96 15.96
N TYR A 480 -19.20 -20.11 16.99
CA TYR A 480 -18.18 -20.09 18.05
C TYR A 480 -18.12 -21.40 18.83
N LYS A 481 -19.24 -22.08 19.01
CA LYS A 481 -19.31 -23.37 19.68
C LYS A 481 -18.62 -24.47 18.88
N SER A 482 -18.72 -24.43 17.56
CA SER A 482 -18.05 -25.37 16.66
C SER A 482 -16.56 -25.05 16.48
N SER A 483 -16.15 -23.80 16.70
CA SER A 483 -14.75 -23.35 16.58
C SER A 483 -13.89 -23.92 17.71
N ARG A 484 -12.55 -23.84 17.54
CA ARG A 484 -11.58 -24.18 18.61
C ARG A 484 -11.24 -22.96 19.50
N ALA A 485 -11.95 -21.85 19.35
CA ALA A 485 -11.71 -20.65 20.15
C ALA A 485 -12.03 -20.93 21.64
N GLY A 486 -11.06 -20.63 22.48
CA GLY A 486 -11.23 -20.65 23.93
C GLY A 486 -11.65 -19.28 24.49
N LEU A 487 -11.29 -18.20 23.78
CA LEU A 487 -11.65 -16.83 24.11
C LEU A 487 -12.34 -16.16 22.92
N ILE A 488 -13.46 -15.50 23.16
CA ILE A 488 -14.26 -14.82 22.14
C ILE A 488 -14.39 -13.35 22.51
N VAL A 489 -14.00 -12.47 21.61
CA VAL A 489 -14.05 -11.01 21.78
C VAL A 489 -15.13 -10.44 20.89
N VAL A 490 -16.12 -9.78 21.49
CA VAL A 490 -17.26 -9.21 20.80
C VAL A 490 -17.53 -7.78 21.26
N ARG A 491 -18.27 -7.03 20.47
CA ARG A 491 -18.72 -5.69 20.87
C ARG A 491 -19.72 -5.81 22.02
N ARG A 492 -19.53 -4.98 23.04
CA ARG A 492 -20.44 -4.92 24.20
C ARG A 492 -21.86 -4.55 23.76
N LYS A 493 -22.85 -5.19 24.33
CA LYS A 493 -24.28 -5.00 24.03
C LYS A 493 -24.69 -5.34 22.58
N SER A 494 -23.86 -6.03 21.82
CA SER A 494 -24.27 -6.58 20.52
C SER A 494 -25.19 -7.78 20.69
N GLU A 495 -25.93 -8.13 19.65
CA GLU A 495 -26.80 -9.30 19.63
C GLU A 495 -26.02 -10.58 19.96
N ILE A 496 -24.87 -10.76 19.33
CA ILE A 496 -24.00 -11.91 19.61
C ILE A 496 -23.52 -11.94 21.07
N ALA A 497 -23.28 -10.78 21.70
CA ALA A 497 -22.91 -10.75 23.11
C ALA A 497 -24.06 -11.25 24.01
N GLN A 498 -25.32 -10.97 23.62
CA GLN A 498 -26.51 -11.47 24.32
C GLN A 498 -26.70 -12.97 24.10
N GLU A 499 -26.52 -13.47 22.87
CA GLU A 499 -26.57 -14.91 22.58
C GLU A 499 -25.53 -15.69 23.36
N LEU A 500 -24.26 -15.24 23.35
CA LEU A 500 -23.18 -15.88 24.09
C LEU A 500 -23.40 -15.85 25.60
N ALA A 501 -24.04 -14.81 26.13
CA ALA A 501 -24.38 -14.72 27.55
C ALA A 501 -25.50 -15.72 27.96
N GLN A 502 -26.39 -16.07 27.03
CA GLN A 502 -27.47 -17.02 27.26
C GLN A 502 -27.05 -18.49 27.01
N ASP A 503 -26.01 -18.72 26.22
CA ASP A 503 -25.54 -20.07 25.90
C ASP A 503 -24.71 -20.65 27.07
N ALA A 504 -25.16 -21.81 27.58
CA ALA A 504 -24.54 -22.50 28.71
C ALA A 504 -23.06 -22.91 28.46
N SER A 505 -22.62 -22.99 27.20
CA SER A 505 -21.24 -23.34 26.82
C SER A 505 -20.23 -22.23 27.05
N PHE A 506 -20.69 -21.01 27.25
CA PHE A 506 -19.83 -19.84 27.45
C PHE A 506 -20.02 -19.22 28.84
N ARG A 507 -19.01 -18.49 29.27
CA ARG A 507 -19.09 -17.64 30.47
C ARG A 507 -18.56 -16.26 30.13
N ASN A 508 -19.23 -15.23 30.61
CA ASN A 508 -18.73 -13.87 30.55
C ASN A 508 -17.52 -13.74 31.50
N LEU A 509 -16.41 -13.24 30.98
CA LEU A 509 -15.16 -13.04 31.72
C LEU A 509 -14.96 -11.59 32.18
N ASP A 510 -15.89 -10.68 31.91
CA ASP A 510 -15.74 -9.26 32.24
C ASP A 510 -15.41 -9.02 33.70
N GLY A 511 -16.08 -9.67 34.62
CA GLY A 511 -15.83 -9.55 36.06
C GLY A 511 -14.45 -10.04 36.52
N LEU A 512 -13.80 -10.91 35.70
CA LEU A 512 -12.43 -11.35 35.93
C LEU A 512 -11.40 -10.40 35.33
N LEU A 513 -11.73 -9.80 34.17
CA LEU A 513 -10.79 -9.01 33.35
C LEU A 513 -10.84 -7.52 33.68
N PHE A 514 -11.99 -7.00 34.08
CA PHE A 514 -12.25 -5.57 34.25
C PHE A 514 -12.79 -5.25 35.63
N SER A 515 -12.48 -4.07 36.17
CA SER A 515 -13.19 -3.52 37.31
C SER A 515 -14.66 -3.21 36.96
N SER A 516 -15.50 -2.98 37.97
CA SER A 516 -16.92 -2.64 37.76
C SER A 516 -17.12 -1.35 36.94
N GLU A 517 -16.19 -0.42 37.03
CA GLU A 517 -16.21 0.84 36.28
C GLU A 517 -15.71 0.64 34.85
N GLU A 518 -14.60 -0.07 34.67
CA GLU A 518 -14.06 -0.41 33.34
C GLU A 518 -15.04 -1.26 32.55
N SER A 519 -15.71 -2.23 33.17
CA SER A 519 -16.70 -3.07 32.49
C SER A 519 -17.91 -2.30 31.96
N LYS A 520 -18.19 -1.10 32.48
CA LYS A 520 -19.27 -0.23 31.97
C LYS A 520 -18.82 0.60 30.74
N THR A 521 -17.55 0.98 30.71
CA THR A 521 -16.99 1.94 29.72
C THR A 521 -16.24 1.28 28.59
N PHE A 522 -15.61 0.11 28.82
CA PHE A 522 -14.84 -0.60 27.82
C PHE A 522 -15.77 -1.18 26.72
N PRO A 523 -15.51 -0.90 25.43
CA PRO A 523 -16.45 -1.18 24.35
C PRO A 523 -16.59 -2.67 24.00
N LEU A 524 -15.72 -3.53 24.54
CA LEU A 524 -15.68 -4.95 24.22
C LEU A 524 -16.08 -5.81 25.41
N GLN A 525 -16.57 -7.00 25.11
CA GLN A 525 -16.84 -8.09 26.03
C GLN A 525 -16.02 -9.31 25.67
N VAL A 526 -15.60 -10.07 26.69
CA VAL A 526 -14.84 -11.31 26.50
C VAL A 526 -15.61 -12.46 27.09
N PHE A 527 -15.76 -13.49 26.28
CA PHE A 527 -16.36 -14.75 26.71
C PHE A 527 -15.30 -15.85 26.69
N GLY A 528 -15.30 -16.69 27.71
CA GLY A 528 -14.50 -17.90 27.77
C GLY A 528 -15.37 -19.13 27.51
N ARG A 529 -14.86 -20.09 26.76
CA ARG A 529 -15.50 -21.39 26.61
C ARG A 529 -15.39 -22.16 27.92
N LYS A 530 -16.48 -22.74 28.40
CA LYS A 530 -16.45 -23.66 29.54
C LYS A 530 -15.79 -24.96 29.12
N ALA A 531 -14.92 -25.51 29.94
CA ALA A 531 -14.44 -26.88 29.74
C ALA A 531 -15.66 -27.81 29.75
N GLN A 532 -15.76 -28.64 28.74
CA GLN A 532 -16.74 -29.74 28.70
C GLN A 532 -16.38 -30.82 29.70
#